data_9a6304d6e76ddcc5401a542681b0f221
#
_entry.id   9a6304d6e76ddcc5401a542681b0f221
#
_cell.length_a   1.000
_cell.length_b   1.000
_cell.length_c   1.000
_cell.angle_alpha   90.00
_cell.angle_beta   90.00
_cell.angle_gamma   90.00
#
_symmetry.space_group_name_H-M   'P 1'
#
loop_
_entity.id
_entity.type
_entity.pdbx_description
1 polymer ?
#
loop_
_entity_poly.entity_id
_entity_poly.type
_entity_poly.pdbx_seq_one_letter_code
_entity_poly.pdbx_strand_id
1 'polypeptide(L)'
;MTREARTAVARRAATARWVRKRFGSPNFETLGFPGGDLVDTGLCDLADGKVTVESLLVSLAASRLRREGVPLSTVHADPEDRLCGLLSRSSGDLAHARYGAYLRQVSSFADACRRTRLDRRHRAP
;
A
#
# COMPACT_ATOMS: atom_id res chain seq x y z
N MET A 1 20.78 17.27 -0.77
CA MET A 1 19.43 16.65 -0.84
C MET A 1 18.37 17.74 -1.09
N THR A 2 17.50 17.54 -2.05
CA THR A 2 16.43 18.48 -2.36
C THR A 2 15.36 18.50 -1.27
N ARG A 3 14.52 19.55 -1.27
CA ARG A 3 13.39 19.65 -0.33
C ARG A 3 12.42 18.48 -0.51
N GLU A 4 12.13 18.13 -1.77
CA GLU A 4 11.24 16.99 -2.08
C GLU A 4 11.83 15.67 -1.60
N ALA A 5 13.14 15.47 -1.78
CA ALA A 5 13.81 14.26 -1.32
C ALA A 5 13.78 14.14 0.21
N ARG A 6 13.95 15.24 0.93
CA ARG A 6 13.85 15.26 2.39
C ARG A 6 12.43 14.94 2.87
N THR A 7 11.43 15.48 2.18
CA THR A 7 10.03 15.20 2.48
C THR A 7 9.69 13.73 2.26
N ALA A 8 10.18 13.13 1.15
CA ALA A 8 9.98 11.72 0.85
C ALA A 8 10.62 10.82 1.91
N VAL A 9 11.85 11.12 2.33
CA VAL A 9 12.53 10.39 3.40
C VAL A 9 11.73 10.47 4.71
N ALA A 10 11.24 11.66 5.06
CA ALA A 10 10.45 11.85 6.27
C ALA A 10 9.15 11.04 6.23
N ARG A 11 8.47 11.00 5.09
CA ARG A 11 7.22 10.23 4.93
C ARG A 11 7.47 8.72 5.06
N ARG A 12 8.54 8.20 4.44
CA ARG A 12 8.90 6.79 4.56
C ARG A 12 9.24 6.41 6.01
N ALA A 13 10.00 7.27 6.69
CA ALA A 13 10.37 7.05 8.08
C ALA A 13 9.13 7.06 8.99
N ALA A 14 8.19 7.97 8.74
CA ALA A 14 6.95 8.04 9.51
C ALA A 14 6.10 6.77 9.32
N THR A 15 6.00 6.27 8.08
CA THR A 15 5.28 5.03 7.77
C THR A 15 5.92 3.84 8.49
N ALA A 16 7.26 3.72 8.41
CA ALA A 16 7.98 2.62 9.07
C ALA A 16 7.79 2.65 10.59
N ARG A 17 7.83 3.84 11.20
CA ARG A 17 7.58 3.99 12.65
C ARG A 17 6.17 3.56 13.02
N TRP A 18 5.19 3.95 12.22
CA TRP A 18 3.79 3.59 12.46
C TRP A 18 3.60 2.08 12.37
N VAL A 19 4.13 1.43 11.33
CA VAL A 19 4.04 -0.02 11.15
C VAL A 19 4.70 -0.75 12.32
N ARG A 20 5.88 -0.30 12.73
CA ARG A 20 6.62 -0.89 13.87
C ARG A 20 5.83 -0.76 15.16
N LYS A 21 5.26 0.41 15.43
CA LYS A 21 4.47 0.63 16.63
C LYS A 21 3.22 -0.23 16.69
N ARG A 22 2.56 -0.38 15.53
CA ARG A 22 1.27 -1.07 15.47
C ARG A 22 1.41 -2.58 15.32
N PHE A 23 2.40 -3.05 14.58
CA PHE A 23 2.55 -4.46 14.22
C PHE A 23 3.87 -5.08 14.68
N GLY A 24 4.79 -4.31 15.22
CA GLY A 24 6.07 -4.82 15.71
C GLY A 24 7.14 -5.00 14.64
N SER A 25 6.89 -4.57 13.40
CA SER A 25 7.85 -4.68 12.30
C SER A 25 7.84 -3.39 11.48
N PRO A 26 8.97 -3.01 10.84
CA PRO A 26 9.03 -1.77 10.05
C PRO A 26 8.31 -1.88 8.70
N ASN A 27 7.94 -3.07 8.26
CA ASN A 27 7.24 -3.28 6.99
C ASN A 27 6.30 -4.47 7.07
N PHE A 28 5.39 -4.57 6.09
CA PHE A 28 4.38 -5.61 6.04
C PHE A 28 4.88 -6.91 5.44
N GLU A 29 5.89 -6.84 4.56
CA GLU A 29 6.49 -8.03 3.97
C GLU A 29 7.08 -8.94 5.06
N THR A 30 7.83 -8.36 6.00
CA THR A 30 8.43 -9.10 7.11
C THR A 30 7.37 -9.77 8.00
N LEU A 31 6.19 -9.15 8.10
CA LEU A 31 5.07 -9.72 8.86
C LEU A 31 4.38 -10.89 8.15
N GLY A 32 4.72 -11.14 6.88
CA GLY A 32 4.12 -12.21 6.10
C GLY A 32 2.68 -11.95 5.67
N PHE A 33 2.23 -10.69 5.66
CA PHE A 33 0.90 -10.36 5.21
C PHE A 33 0.78 -10.59 3.70
N PRO A 34 -0.32 -11.19 3.22
CA PRO A 34 -0.55 -11.33 1.78
C PRO A 34 -0.52 -9.96 1.11
N GLY A 35 0.25 -9.83 0.03
CA GLY A 35 0.39 -8.55 -0.67
C GLY A 35 1.17 -7.49 0.09
N GLY A 36 1.81 -7.85 1.21
CA GLY A 36 2.56 -6.89 2.04
C GLY A 36 3.72 -6.24 1.29
N ASP A 37 4.44 -7.00 0.49
CA ASP A 37 5.52 -6.49 -0.37
C ASP A 37 5.01 -5.44 -1.36
N LEU A 38 3.87 -5.69 -1.97
CA LEU A 38 3.23 -4.78 -2.91
C LEU A 38 2.82 -3.47 -2.22
N VAL A 39 2.21 -3.56 -1.06
CA VAL A 39 1.78 -2.38 -0.28
C VAL A 39 2.99 -1.61 0.21
N ASP A 40 4.04 -2.27 0.71
CA ASP A 40 5.28 -1.61 1.12
C ASP A 40 5.89 -0.83 -0.03
N THR A 41 6.00 -1.43 -1.21
CA THR A 41 6.51 -0.76 -2.42
C THR A 41 5.64 0.43 -2.81
N GLY A 42 4.32 0.24 -2.79
CA GLY A 42 3.37 1.29 -3.13
C GLY A 42 3.45 2.49 -2.18
N LEU A 43 3.60 2.25 -0.90
CA LEU A 43 3.76 3.33 0.10
C LEU A 43 5.07 4.09 -0.11
N CYS A 44 6.16 3.38 -0.40
CA CYS A 44 7.45 4.01 -0.72
C CYS A 44 7.36 4.86 -1.98
N ASP A 45 6.76 4.32 -3.04
CA ASP A 45 6.61 5.02 -4.32
C ASP A 45 5.72 6.27 -4.17
N LEU A 46 4.64 6.19 -3.39
CA LEU A 46 3.82 7.36 -3.07
C LEU A 46 4.62 8.43 -2.34
N ALA A 47 5.44 8.04 -1.37
CA ALA A 47 6.29 8.98 -0.63
C ALA A 47 7.28 9.68 -1.56
N ASP A 48 7.79 8.97 -2.58
CA ASP A 48 8.72 9.51 -3.58
C ASP A 48 8.01 10.26 -4.72
N GLY A 49 6.69 10.25 -4.77
CA GLY A 49 5.92 10.85 -5.85
C GLY A 49 5.97 10.06 -7.15
N LYS A 50 6.39 8.79 -7.09
CA LYS A 50 6.49 7.94 -8.29
C LYS A 50 5.14 7.33 -8.65
N VAL A 51 4.84 7.35 -9.95
CA VAL A 51 3.63 6.72 -10.50
C VAL A 51 4.00 5.33 -11.00
N THR A 52 3.63 4.33 -10.22
CA THR A 52 3.90 2.92 -10.52
C THR A 52 2.63 2.11 -10.36
N VAL A 53 2.63 0.86 -10.81
CA VAL A 53 1.51 -0.06 -10.58
C VAL A 53 1.19 -0.14 -9.09
N GLU A 54 2.21 -0.30 -8.26
CA GLU A 54 2.05 -0.43 -6.80
C GLU A 54 1.49 0.85 -6.17
N SER A 55 2.00 2.02 -6.55
CA SER A 55 1.51 3.29 -5.99
C SER A 55 0.09 3.61 -6.43
N LEU A 56 -0.27 3.28 -7.67
CA LEU A 56 -1.63 3.46 -8.17
C LEU A 56 -2.59 2.49 -7.50
N LEU A 57 -2.16 1.26 -7.26
CA LEU A 57 -2.98 0.25 -6.59
C LEU A 57 -3.27 0.65 -5.14
N VAL A 58 -2.27 1.13 -4.42
CA VAL A 58 -2.43 1.64 -3.06
C VAL A 58 -3.35 2.87 -3.05
N SER A 59 -3.21 3.76 -4.04
CA SER A 59 -4.09 4.93 -4.19
C SER A 59 -5.53 4.51 -4.42
N LEU A 60 -5.75 3.50 -5.25
CA LEU A 60 -7.08 2.97 -5.55
C LEU A 60 -7.74 2.38 -4.31
N ALA A 61 -6.97 1.69 -3.48
CA ALA A 61 -7.46 1.05 -2.26
C ALA A 61 -7.37 1.97 -1.03
N ALA A 62 -7.06 3.25 -1.21
CA ALA A 62 -6.74 4.17 -0.12
C ALA A 62 -7.82 4.24 0.96
N SER A 63 -9.09 4.31 0.58
CA SER A 63 -10.19 4.41 1.54
C SER A 63 -10.22 3.20 2.48
N ARG A 64 -10.07 2.00 1.92
CA ARG A 64 -10.06 0.77 2.70
C ARG A 64 -8.81 0.68 3.58
N LEU A 65 -7.64 1.02 3.02
CA LEU A 65 -6.38 0.98 3.77
C LEU A 65 -6.40 1.98 4.95
N ARG A 66 -6.92 3.18 4.72
CA ARG A 66 -7.09 4.18 5.79
C ARG A 66 -8.04 3.68 6.88
N ARG A 67 -9.09 2.98 6.51
CA ARG A 67 -10.02 2.39 7.46
C ARG A 67 -9.33 1.38 8.36
N GLU A 68 -8.35 0.66 7.85
CA GLU A 68 -7.54 -0.28 8.62
C GLU A 68 -6.37 0.41 9.34
N GLY A 69 -6.26 1.72 9.24
CA GLY A 69 -5.27 2.52 9.96
C GLY A 69 -3.96 2.73 9.21
N VAL A 70 -3.85 2.31 7.95
CA VAL A 70 -2.62 2.54 7.18
C VAL A 70 -2.47 4.04 6.88
N PRO A 71 -1.30 4.65 7.17
CA PRO A 71 -1.13 6.08 6.98
C PRO A 71 -0.91 6.43 5.51
N LEU A 72 -1.90 7.07 4.91
CA LEU A 72 -1.86 7.54 3.53
C LEU A 72 -2.21 9.02 3.52
N SER A 73 -1.20 9.87 3.40
CA SER A 73 -1.40 11.33 3.39
C SER A 73 -1.72 11.86 2.00
N THR A 74 -1.06 11.32 0.98
CA THR A 74 -1.20 11.76 -0.42
C THR A 74 -1.41 10.54 -1.31
N VAL A 75 -2.35 10.63 -2.23
CA VAL A 75 -2.62 9.57 -3.21
C VAL A 75 -2.68 10.17 -4.61
N HIS A 76 -2.48 9.33 -5.63
CA HIS A 76 -2.59 9.78 -7.02
C HIS A 76 -4.05 9.96 -7.41
N ALA A 77 -4.31 10.96 -8.27
CA ALA A 77 -5.63 11.17 -8.86
C ALA A 77 -5.89 10.13 -9.95
N ASP A 78 -7.15 9.78 -10.15
CA ASP A 78 -7.60 8.85 -11.20
C ASP A 78 -6.80 7.54 -11.23
N PRO A 79 -6.65 6.86 -10.07
CA PRO A 79 -5.76 5.71 -9.99
C PRO A 79 -6.22 4.54 -10.83
N GLU A 80 -7.52 4.31 -10.97
CA GLU A 80 -8.05 3.19 -11.75
C GLU A 80 -7.69 3.32 -13.23
N ASP A 81 -7.99 4.46 -13.85
CA ASP A 81 -7.71 4.70 -15.26
C ASP A 81 -6.21 4.65 -15.55
N ARG A 82 -5.42 5.23 -14.66
CA ARG A 82 -3.96 5.26 -14.82
C ARG A 82 -3.36 3.87 -14.66
N LEU A 83 -3.86 3.09 -13.70
CA LEU A 83 -3.40 1.71 -13.50
C LEU A 83 -3.76 0.84 -14.71
N CYS A 84 -4.98 0.92 -15.20
CA CYS A 84 -5.40 0.19 -16.40
C CYS A 84 -4.54 0.58 -17.60
N GLY A 85 -4.21 1.86 -17.76
CA GLY A 85 -3.32 2.34 -18.80
C GLY A 85 -1.93 1.74 -18.73
N LEU A 86 -1.33 1.71 -17.53
CA LEU A 86 -0.01 1.10 -17.32
C LEU A 86 -0.02 -0.40 -17.63
N LEU A 87 -1.03 -1.11 -17.16
CA LEU A 87 -1.14 -2.56 -17.38
C LEU A 87 -1.37 -2.88 -18.85
N SER A 88 -2.16 -2.08 -19.56
CA SER A 88 -2.38 -2.26 -20.99
C SER A 88 -1.08 -2.11 -21.78
N ARG A 89 -0.25 -1.13 -21.41
CA ARG A 89 1.04 -0.90 -22.09
C ARG A 89 2.06 -2.00 -21.78
N SER A 90 2.08 -2.53 -20.57
CA SER A 90 3.08 -3.52 -20.14
C SER A 90 2.65 -4.97 -20.37
N SER A 91 1.36 -5.26 -20.40
CA SER A 91 0.84 -6.63 -20.37
C SER A 91 -0.16 -6.94 -21.49
N GLY A 92 -0.58 -5.95 -22.27
CA GLY A 92 -1.47 -6.16 -23.40
C GLY A 92 -2.75 -6.91 -23.03
N ASP A 93 -2.97 -8.06 -23.64
CA ASP A 93 -4.17 -8.87 -23.44
C ASP A 93 -4.30 -9.43 -22.01
N LEU A 94 -3.20 -9.48 -21.26
CA LEU A 94 -3.20 -9.96 -19.87
C LEU A 94 -3.53 -8.86 -18.87
N ALA A 95 -3.72 -7.62 -19.32
CA ALA A 95 -3.93 -6.47 -18.44
C ALA A 95 -5.11 -6.67 -17.47
N HIS A 96 -6.24 -7.15 -17.99
CA HIS A 96 -7.43 -7.35 -17.17
C HIS A 96 -7.21 -8.42 -16.09
N ALA A 97 -6.58 -9.54 -16.46
CA ALA A 97 -6.27 -10.60 -15.51
C ALA A 97 -5.30 -10.13 -14.42
N ARG A 98 -4.28 -9.34 -14.79
CA ARG A 98 -3.33 -8.76 -13.83
C ARG A 98 -3.98 -7.76 -12.90
N TYR A 99 -4.85 -6.91 -13.46
CA TYR A 99 -5.61 -5.96 -12.64
C TYR A 99 -6.41 -6.68 -11.56
N GLY A 100 -7.17 -7.72 -11.94
CA GLY A 100 -7.94 -8.52 -10.99
C GLY A 100 -7.06 -9.20 -9.93
N ALA A 101 -5.90 -9.72 -10.35
CA ALA A 101 -4.96 -10.35 -9.42
C ALA A 101 -4.40 -9.36 -8.40
N TYR A 102 -4.04 -8.16 -8.82
CA TYR A 102 -3.56 -7.10 -7.92
C TYR A 102 -4.65 -6.67 -6.94
N LEU A 103 -5.88 -6.51 -7.40
CA LEU A 103 -6.99 -6.15 -6.51
C LEU A 103 -7.21 -7.21 -5.44
N ARG A 104 -7.11 -8.49 -5.79
CA ARG A 104 -7.23 -9.59 -4.83
C ARG A 104 -6.11 -9.56 -3.79
N GLN A 105 -4.89 -9.25 -4.20
CA GLN A 105 -3.74 -9.14 -3.28
C GLN A 105 -3.96 -8.02 -2.25
N VAL A 106 -4.40 -6.86 -2.70
CA VAL A 106 -4.66 -5.73 -1.80
C VAL A 106 -5.85 -6.02 -0.88
N SER A 107 -6.89 -6.67 -1.38
CA SER A 107 -8.02 -7.09 -0.54
C SER A 107 -7.57 -8.07 0.54
N SER A 108 -6.75 -9.05 0.19
CA SER A 108 -6.21 -10.00 1.16
C SER A 108 -5.34 -9.31 2.20
N PHE A 109 -4.54 -8.33 1.78
CA PHE A 109 -3.74 -7.51 2.69
C PHE A 109 -4.63 -6.76 3.69
N ALA A 110 -5.67 -6.09 3.20
CA ALA A 110 -6.58 -5.33 4.05
C ALA A 110 -7.31 -6.26 5.05
N ASP A 111 -7.69 -7.45 4.61
CA ASP A 111 -8.30 -8.46 5.48
C ASP A 111 -7.32 -8.92 6.57
N ALA A 112 -6.03 -9.08 6.25
CA ALA A 112 -5.00 -9.44 7.21
C ALA A 112 -4.82 -8.35 8.27
N CYS A 113 -4.82 -7.08 7.87
CA CYS A 113 -4.77 -5.94 8.78
C CYS A 113 -5.98 -5.95 9.73
N ARG A 114 -7.17 -6.18 9.19
CA ARG A 114 -8.40 -6.23 9.97
C ARG A 114 -8.36 -7.37 10.99
N ARG A 115 -7.97 -8.56 10.58
CA ARG A 115 -7.85 -9.72 11.49
C ARG A 115 -6.89 -9.44 12.64
N THR A 116 -5.73 -8.88 12.33
CA THR A 116 -4.72 -8.53 13.33
C THR A 116 -5.27 -7.53 14.34
N ARG A 117 -6.00 -6.51 13.87
CA ARG A 117 -6.63 -5.52 14.74
C ARG A 117 -7.69 -6.14 15.63
N LEU A 118 -8.53 -7.03 15.11
CA LEU A 118 -9.56 -7.72 15.89
C LEU A 118 -8.95 -8.67 16.92
N ASP A 119 -7.90 -9.41 16.54
CA ASP A 119 -7.19 -10.30 17.46
C ASP A 119 -6.59 -9.53 18.64
N ARG A 120 -6.03 -8.35 18.39
CA ARG A 120 -5.49 -7.49 19.44
C ARG A 120 -6.58 -7.03 20.41
N ARG A 121 -7.77 -6.71 19.92
CA ARG A 121 -8.91 -6.34 20.76
C ARG A 121 -9.34 -7.49 21.65
N HIS A 122 -9.33 -8.72 21.13
CA HIS A 122 -9.71 -9.92 21.87
C HIS A 122 -8.67 -10.30 22.93
N ARG A 123 -7.39 -9.96 22.72
CA ARG A 123 -6.30 -10.25 23.65
C ARG A 123 -6.08 -9.16 24.68
N ALA A 124 -6.67 -7.97 24.48
CA ALA A 124 -6.55 -6.88 25.44
C ALA A 124 -7.30 -7.25 26.72
N PRO A 125 -6.67 -7.05 27.90
CA PRO A 125 -7.33 -7.31 29.18
C PRO A 125 -8.48 -6.34 29.45
#